data_80ffa22b1fffacf3e8b66dec14aa10bb
#
_entry.id   80ffa22b1fffacf3e8b66dec14aa10bb
#
_cell.length_a   1.000
_cell.length_b   1.000
_cell.length_c   1.000
_cell.angle_alpha   90.00
_cell.angle_beta   90.00
_cell.angle_gamma   90.00
#
_symmetry.space_group_name_H-M   'P 1'
#
loop_
_entity.id
_entity.type
_entity.pdbx_description
1 polymer ?
#
loop_
_entity_poly.entity_id
_entity_poly.type
_entity_poly.pdbx_seq_one_letter_code
_entity_poly.pdbx_strand_id
1 'polypeptide(L)'
;MLAVQPASQPARHQGRIGIAIAGGAPIGGMYELGALRALETAIEGLDLNRLDVYVGVSSGAFLAAGLVNRLSTAEICRIFITGDHPEIRFKPRMFLKPAFMEYGKRVTALPSLAFDWWKSLVTDPTGVQMSELVTRFTSAVPAGLFDNAPIERFLREV
;
A
#
# COMPACT_ATOMS: atom_id res chain seq x y z
N MET A 1 16.80 16.10 -50.87
CA MET A 1 15.78 15.03 -50.74
C MET A 1 16.13 14.19 -49.51
N LEU A 2 15.47 14.39 -48.38
CA LEU A 2 15.68 13.61 -47.17
C LEU A 2 14.90 12.32 -47.30
N ALA A 3 15.60 11.20 -47.43
CA ALA A 3 14.97 9.87 -47.45
C ALA A 3 14.50 9.52 -46.06
N VAL A 4 13.22 9.48 -45.84
CA VAL A 4 12.63 8.96 -44.59
C VAL A 4 12.82 7.43 -44.63
N GLN A 5 13.73 6.94 -43.76
CA GLN A 5 13.85 5.50 -43.54
C GLN A 5 12.56 5.01 -42.87
N PRO A 6 11.94 3.91 -43.36
CA PRO A 6 10.81 3.32 -42.65
C PRO A 6 11.27 2.90 -41.25
N ALA A 7 10.48 3.26 -40.25
CA ALA A 7 10.72 2.85 -38.87
C ALA A 7 10.90 1.33 -38.83
N SER A 8 12.03 0.87 -38.33
CA SER A 8 12.28 -0.56 -38.10
C SER A 8 11.14 -1.09 -37.23
N GLN A 9 10.55 -2.21 -37.59
CA GLN A 9 9.55 -2.88 -36.77
C GLN A 9 10.10 -3.04 -35.35
N PRO A 10 9.34 -2.68 -34.30
CA PRO A 10 9.80 -2.82 -32.95
C PRO A 10 10.19 -4.29 -32.72
N ALA A 11 11.42 -4.50 -32.27
CA ALA A 11 11.92 -5.82 -31.92
C ALA A 11 10.92 -6.41 -30.90
N ARG A 12 10.34 -7.59 -31.21
CA ARG A 12 9.53 -8.33 -30.26
C ARG A 12 10.42 -8.63 -29.07
N HIS A 13 10.27 -7.90 -27.97
CA HIS A 13 10.91 -8.20 -26.72
C HIS A 13 10.44 -9.57 -26.25
N GLN A 14 11.33 -10.56 -26.29
CA GLN A 14 11.09 -11.90 -25.71
C GLN A 14 11.32 -11.91 -24.19
N GLY A 15 11.48 -10.74 -23.58
CA GLY A 15 11.72 -10.57 -22.16
C GLY A 15 10.41 -10.42 -21.37
N ARG A 16 10.46 -10.80 -20.09
CA ARG A 16 9.41 -10.51 -19.13
C ARG A 16 9.40 -9.03 -18.79
N ILE A 17 8.22 -8.44 -18.72
CA ILE A 17 8.05 -7.04 -18.36
C ILE A 17 7.40 -6.98 -16.97
N GLY A 18 8.03 -6.24 -16.07
CA GLY A 18 7.49 -5.97 -14.74
C GLY A 18 7.36 -4.48 -14.48
N ILE A 19 6.51 -4.13 -13.53
CA ILE A 19 6.37 -2.77 -13.05
C ILE A 19 6.57 -2.73 -11.54
N ALA A 20 7.30 -1.72 -11.07
CA ALA A 20 7.45 -1.40 -9.67
C ALA A 20 6.90 0.00 -9.41
N ILE A 21 5.92 0.11 -8.51
CA ILE A 21 5.22 1.34 -8.19
C ILE A 21 5.54 1.69 -6.73
N ALA A 22 6.09 2.86 -6.50
CA ALA A 22 6.51 3.32 -5.18
C ALA A 22 5.31 3.67 -4.28
N GLY A 23 5.57 4.08 -3.06
CA GLY A 23 4.58 4.65 -2.17
C GLY A 23 4.73 6.17 -2.09
N GLY A 24 3.65 6.86 -1.72
CA GLY A 24 3.70 8.31 -1.58
C GLY A 24 2.41 8.89 -1.00
N ALA A 25 1.70 8.11 -0.17
CA ALA A 25 0.38 8.46 0.34
C ALA A 25 -0.60 8.83 -0.81
N PRO A 26 -1.76 9.46 -0.57
CA PRO A 26 -2.71 9.76 -1.64
C PRO A 26 -2.14 10.63 -2.77
N ILE A 27 -1.30 11.62 -2.43
CA ILE A 27 -0.73 12.55 -3.42
C ILE A 27 0.26 11.83 -4.32
N GLY A 28 1.15 11.00 -3.75
CA GLY A 28 2.07 10.18 -4.53
C GLY A 28 1.34 9.22 -5.46
N GLY A 29 0.29 8.55 -4.96
CA GLY A 29 -0.53 7.66 -5.77
C GLY A 29 -1.21 8.36 -6.96
N MET A 30 -1.66 9.61 -6.79
CA MET A 30 -2.20 10.41 -7.89
C MET A 30 -1.14 10.73 -8.94
N TYR A 31 0.07 11.09 -8.51
CA TYR A 31 1.20 11.32 -9.41
C TYR A 31 1.58 10.07 -10.19
N GLU A 32 1.71 8.94 -9.50
CA GLU A 32 2.05 7.64 -10.09
C GLU A 32 0.99 7.20 -11.12
N LEU A 33 -0.28 7.37 -10.78
CA LEU A 33 -1.37 7.07 -11.70
C LEU A 33 -1.33 7.94 -12.96
N GLY A 34 -0.99 9.22 -12.82
CA GLY A 34 -0.76 10.13 -13.95
C GLY A 34 0.40 9.65 -14.83
N ALA A 35 1.50 9.20 -14.22
CA ALA A 35 2.64 8.64 -14.93
C ALA A 35 2.28 7.33 -15.67
N LEU A 36 1.53 6.43 -15.04
CA LEU A 36 1.03 5.20 -15.67
C LEU A 36 0.17 5.50 -16.89
N ARG A 37 -0.76 6.46 -16.78
CA ARG A 37 -1.58 6.88 -17.93
C ARG A 37 -0.73 7.48 -19.05
N ALA A 38 0.28 8.27 -18.71
CA ALA A 38 1.17 8.84 -19.70
C ALA A 38 1.96 7.74 -20.46
N LEU A 39 2.46 6.74 -19.73
CA LEU A 39 3.16 5.59 -20.32
C LEU A 39 2.23 4.79 -21.26
N GLU A 40 1.02 4.47 -20.80
CA GLU A 40 0.03 3.74 -21.60
C GLU A 40 -0.35 4.49 -22.90
N THR A 41 -0.38 5.82 -22.83
CA THR A 41 -0.69 6.66 -23.99
C THR A 41 0.51 6.83 -24.93
N ALA A 42 1.72 6.90 -24.37
CA ALA A 42 2.94 7.19 -25.15
C ALA A 42 3.57 5.96 -25.81
N ILE A 43 3.34 4.78 -25.25
CA ILE A 43 3.97 3.53 -25.71
C ILE A 43 2.93 2.69 -26.43
N GLU A 44 3.04 2.61 -27.76
CA GLU A 44 2.16 1.80 -28.58
C GLU A 44 2.30 0.31 -28.23
N GLY A 45 1.16 -0.36 -27.96
CA GLY A 45 1.09 -1.77 -27.62
C GLY A 45 1.42 -2.08 -26.16
N LEU A 46 1.64 -1.08 -25.30
CA LEU A 46 1.76 -1.29 -23.86
C LEU A 46 0.39 -1.54 -23.25
N ASP A 47 0.22 -2.71 -22.65
CA ASP A 47 -0.95 -3.08 -21.87
C ASP A 47 -0.52 -3.27 -20.40
N LEU A 48 -0.79 -2.27 -19.57
CA LEU A 48 -0.43 -2.28 -18.15
C LEU A 48 -1.20 -3.34 -17.33
N ASN A 49 -2.26 -3.91 -17.89
CA ASN A 49 -3.01 -4.99 -17.27
C ASN A 49 -2.47 -6.40 -17.61
N ARG A 50 -1.44 -6.48 -18.44
CA ARG A 50 -0.89 -7.74 -18.95
C ARG A 50 0.62 -7.84 -18.82
N LEU A 51 1.16 -7.30 -17.73
CA LEU A 51 2.57 -7.44 -17.41
C LEU A 51 2.82 -8.75 -16.65
N ASP A 52 4.07 -9.22 -16.66
CA ASP A 52 4.46 -10.46 -16.00
C ASP A 52 4.62 -10.32 -14.49
N VAL A 53 5.01 -9.13 -14.02
CA VAL A 53 5.29 -8.87 -12.59
C VAL A 53 4.80 -7.49 -12.19
N TYR A 54 4.12 -7.43 -11.06
CA TYR A 54 3.68 -6.19 -10.42
C TYR A 54 4.24 -6.12 -9.01
N VAL A 55 4.92 -5.04 -8.68
CA VAL A 55 5.40 -4.74 -7.35
C VAL A 55 4.87 -3.37 -6.95
N GLY A 56 4.27 -3.28 -5.77
CA GLY A 56 3.75 -2.01 -5.27
C GLY A 56 3.99 -1.85 -3.77
N VAL A 57 4.25 -0.62 -3.34
CA VAL A 57 4.43 -0.26 -1.93
C VAL A 57 3.39 0.81 -1.57
N SER A 58 2.66 0.64 -0.44
CA SER A 58 1.67 1.61 0.05
C SER A 58 0.66 1.98 -1.06
N SER A 59 0.54 3.27 -1.45
CA SER A 59 -0.33 3.71 -2.55
C SER A 59 -0.06 2.97 -3.86
N GLY A 60 1.21 2.69 -4.16
CA GLY A 60 1.58 1.90 -5.34
C GLY A 60 1.09 0.46 -5.30
N ALA A 61 0.91 -0.14 -4.12
CA ALA A 61 0.31 -1.45 -3.99
C ALA A 61 -1.18 -1.45 -4.41
N PHE A 62 -1.89 -0.36 -4.15
CA PHE A 62 -3.28 -0.19 -4.63
C PHE A 62 -3.36 -0.09 -6.14
N LEU A 63 -2.47 0.69 -6.75
CA LEU A 63 -2.40 0.83 -8.19
C LEU A 63 -2.05 -0.51 -8.84
N ALA A 64 -1.04 -1.21 -8.31
CA ALA A 64 -0.64 -2.54 -8.75
C ALA A 64 -1.80 -3.55 -8.64
N ALA A 65 -2.52 -3.56 -7.52
CA ALA A 65 -3.68 -4.42 -7.30
C ALA A 65 -4.80 -4.13 -8.32
N GLY A 66 -5.11 -2.85 -8.57
CA GLY A 66 -6.08 -2.45 -9.59
C GLY A 66 -5.70 -2.96 -10.98
N LEU A 67 -4.45 -2.76 -11.39
CA LEU A 67 -3.95 -3.24 -12.68
C LEU A 67 -4.03 -4.76 -12.83
N VAL A 68 -3.63 -5.51 -11.79
CA VAL A 68 -3.72 -6.99 -11.79
C VAL A 68 -5.17 -7.46 -11.91
N ASN A 69 -6.10 -6.74 -11.28
CA ASN A 69 -7.54 -7.02 -11.37
C ASN A 69 -8.21 -6.45 -12.65
N ARG A 70 -7.41 -6.09 -13.64
CA ARG A 70 -7.87 -5.65 -14.96
C ARG A 70 -8.56 -4.28 -14.98
N LEU A 71 -8.42 -3.48 -13.95
CA LEU A 71 -8.85 -2.09 -14.01
C LEU A 71 -7.91 -1.31 -14.92
N SER A 72 -8.45 -0.60 -15.90
CA SER A 72 -7.68 0.33 -16.72
C SER A 72 -7.22 1.52 -15.88
N THR A 73 -6.15 2.19 -16.30
CA THR A 73 -5.71 3.43 -15.61
C THR A 73 -6.80 4.49 -15.59
N ALA A 74 -7.70 4.50 -16.59
CA ALA A 74 -8.85 5.39 -16.62
C ALA A 74 -9.88 5.06 -15.53
N GLU A 75 -10.20 3.79 -15.32
CA GLU A 75 -11.10 3.35 -14.25
C GLU A 75 -10.49 3.62 -12.88
N ILE A 76 -9.20 3.34 -12.70
CA ILE A 76 -8.48 3.68 -11.48
C ILE A 76 -8.55 5.18 -11.20
N CYS A 77 -8.40 6.05 -12.22
CA CYS A 77 -8.61 7.49 -12.08
C CYS A 77 -10.04 7.83 -11.60
N ARG A 78 -11.04 7.20 -12.17
CA ARG A 78 -12.44 7.43 -11.79
C ARG A 78 -12.72 6.99 -10.35
N ILE A 79 -12.11 5.91 -9.91
CA ILE A 79 -12.24 5.41 -8.54
C ILE A 79 -11.53 6.35 -7.54
N PHE A 80 -10.27 6.67 -7.78
CA PHE A 80 -9.41 7.31 -6.77
C PHE A 80 -9.41 8.84 -6.83
N ILE A 81 -9.63 9.44 -8.00
CA ILE A 81 -9.53 10.89 -8.20
C ILE A 81 -10.91 11.54 -8.30
N THR A 82 -11.75 11.09 -9.23
CA THR A 82 -13.06 11.73 -9.46
C THR A 82 -14.16 11.16 -8.57
N GLY A 83 -14.03 9.91 -8.13
CA GLY A 83 -15.01 9.25 -7.27
C GLY A 83 -16.35 8.96 -7.97
N ASP A 84 -16.38 8.96 -9.30
CA ASP A 84 -17.56 8.80 -10.14
C ASP A 84 -17.69 7.38 -10.75
N HIS A 85 -16.95 6.41 -10.24
CA HIS A 85 -17.08 5.03 -10.68
C HIS A 85 -18.46 4.46 -10.26
N PRO A 86 -19.21 3.80 -11.18
CA PRO A 86 -20.59 3.40 -10.95
C PRO A 86 -20.75 2.36 -9.82
N GLU A 87 -19.81 1.45 -9.71
CA GLU A 87 -19.90 0.30 -8.80
C GLU A 87 -18.95 0.44 -7.59
N ILE A 88 -17.76 1.00 -7.78
CA ILE A 88 -16.71 1.05 -6.79
C ILE A 88 -16.62 2.45 -6.19
N ARG A 89 -16.90 2.59 -4.89
CA ARG A 89 -16.83 3.86 -4.18
C ARG A 89 -15.64 3.91 -3.24
N PHE A 90 -14.60 4.58 -3.67
CA PHE A 90 -13.44 4.87 -2.85
C PHE A 90 -13.64 6.16 -2.06
N LYS A 91 -13.32 6.11 -0.76
CA LYS A 91 -13.34 7.29 0.12
C LYS A 91 -11.95 7.47 0.73
N PRO A 92 -11.22 8.56 0.44
CA PRO A 92 -9.86 8.78 0.97
C PRO A 92 -9.75 8.68 2.49
N ARG A 93 -10.83 9.01 3.22
CA ARG A 93 -10.90 8.84 4.69
C ARG A 93 -10.76 7.39 5.17
N MET A 94 -10.88 6.39 4.28
CA MET A 94 -10.66 4.97 4.65
C MET A 94 -9.22 4.73 5.08
N PHE A 95 -8.26 5.47 4.53
CA PHE A 95 -6.86 5.42 4.92
C PHE A 95 -6.56 6.10 6.27
N LEU A 96 -7.45 6.97 6.71
CA LEU A 96 -7.25 7.78 7.91
C LEU A 96 -8.09 7.30 9.09
N LYS A 97 -8.72 6.12 8.99
CA LYS A 97 -9.50 5.57 10.09
C LYS A 97 -8.56 5.10 11.20
N PRO A 98 -8.53 5.80 12.36
CA PRO A 98 -7.64 5.41 13.44
C PRO A 98 -8.02 4.04 14.00
N ALA A 99 -7.04 3.24 14.37
CA ALA A 99 -7.22 1.92 14.96
C ALA A 99 -7.61 2.00 16.45
N PHE A 100 -8.63 2.78 16.81
CA PHE A 100 -9.04 3.01 18.20
C PHE A 100 -9.32 1.71 18.98
N MET A 101 -9.88 0.70 18.32
CA MET A 101 -10.15 -0.60 18.95
C MET A 101 -8.84 -1.32 19.31
N GLU A 102 -7.83 -1.21 18.47
CA GLU A 102 -6.48 -1.76 18.72
C GLU A 102 -5.79 -1.01 19.86
N TYR A 103 -5.87 0.33 19.85
CA TYR A 103 -5.37 1.17 20.95
C TYR A 103 -6.08 0.86 22.25
N GLY A 104 -7.40 0.76 22.24
CA GLY A 104 -8.19 0.45 23.43
C GLY A 104 -7.78 -0.88 24.08
N LYS A 105 -7.64 -1.94 23.28
CA LYS A 105 -7.19 -3.27 23.78
C LYS A 105 -5.79 -3.22 24.37
N ARG A 106 -4.88 -2.45 23.81
CA ARG A 106 -3.50 -2.37 24.29
C ARG A 106 -3.36 -1.47 25.52
N VAL A 107 -4.11 -0.38 25.59
CA VAL A 107 -4.16 0.48 26.76
C VAL A 107 -4.70 -0.27 27.99
N THR A 108 -5.68 -1.14 27.81
CA THR A 108 -6.21 -1.97 28.91
C THR A 108 -5.21 -3.03 29.40
N ALA A 109 -4.20 -3.39 28.61
CA ALA A 109 -3.13 -4.30 29.02
C ALA A 109 -1.98 -3.59 29.75
N LEU A 110 -1.87 -2.27 29.69
CA LEU A 110 -0.79 -1.51 30.35
C LEU A 110 -0.75 -1.70 31.88
N PRO A 111 -1.88 -1.71 32.61
CA PRO A 111 -1.85 -1.92 34.04
C PRO A 111 -1.28 -3.28 34.46
N SER A 112 -1.61 -4.36 33.73
CA SER A 112 -1.05 -5.69 34.02
C SER A 112 0.44 -5.76 33.73
N LEU A 113 0.89 -5.17 32.62
CA LEU A 113 2.31 -5.09 32.29
C LEU A 113 3.10 -4.29 33.31
N ALA A 114 2.55 -3.17 33.79
CA ALA A 114 3.17 -2.35 34.84
C ALA A 114 3.22 -3.11 36.17
N PHE A 115 2.17 -3.85 36.53
CA PHE A 115 2.13 -4.66 37.74
C PHE A 115 3.13 -5.82 37.69
N ASP A 116 3.21 -6.53 36.56
CA ASP A 116 4.16 -7.62 36.37
C ASP A 116 5.61 -7.11 36.41
N TRP A 117 5.86 -5.93 35.86
CA TRP A 117 7.15 -5.27 35.94
C TRP A 117 7.52 -4.89 37.39
N TRP A 118 6.59 -4.28 38.11
CA TRP A 118 6.80 -3.93 39.51
C TRP A 118 7.06 -5.16 40.37
N LYS A 119 6.32 -6.24 40.16
CA LYS A 119 6.54 -7.52 40.81
C LYS A 119 7.93 -8.08 40.52
N SER A 120 8.37 -8.08 39.26
CA SER A 120 9.73 -8.53 38.89
C SER A 120 10.82 -7.70 39.54
N LEU A 121 10.64 -6.39 39.63
CA LEU A 121 11.60 -5.48 40.27
C LEU A 121 11.75 -5.75 41.76
N VAL A 122 10.66 -6.11 42.43
CA VAL A 122 10.64 -6.40 43.89
C VAL A 122 11.19 -7.80 44.19
N THR A 123 10.95 -8.78 43.29
CA THR A 123 11.37 -10.17 43.51
C THR A 123 12.80 -10.45 43.07
N ASP A 124 13.30 -9.82 42.04
CA ASP A 124 14.67 -9.99 41.53
C ASP A 124 15.19 -8.68 40.88
N PRO A 125 15.69 -7.73 41.68
CA PRO A 125 16.15 -6.44 41.19
C PRO A 125 17.41 -6.50 40.32
N THR A 126 18.14 -7.62 40.32
CA THR A 126 19.37 -7.79 39.55
C THR A 126 19.20 -8.57 38.27
N GLY A 127 18.06 -9.26 38.11
CA GLY A 127 17.77 -10.12 36.96
C GLY A 127 17.05 -9.40 35.79
N VAL A 128 16.60 -8.15 35.99
CA VAL A 128 15.86 -7.43 34.93
C VAL A 128 16.80 -6.95 33.84
N GLN A 129 16.85 -7.68 32.73
CA GLN A 129 17.61 -7.24 31.56
C GLN A 129 16.86 -6.12 30.80
N MET A 130 17.59 -5.05 30.45
CA MET A 130 17.06 -3.93 29.67
C MET A 130 16.44 -4.38 28.34
N SER A 131 16.98 -5.42 27.72
CA SER A 131 16.45 -6.04 26.49
C SER A 131 15.04 -6.62 26.67
N GLU A 132 14.75 -7.18 27.83
CA GLU A 132 13.42 -7.74 28.12
C GLU A 132 12.38 -6.63 28.33
N LEU A 133 12.78 -5.53 28.97
CA LEU A 133 11.95 -4.33 29.09
C LEU A 133 11.60 -3.75 27.71
N VAL A 134 12.60 -3.56 26.86
CA VAL A 134 12.38 -3.03 25.50
C VAL A 134 11.42 -3.94 24.72
N THR A 135 11.59 -5.27 24.79
CA THR A 135 10.72 -6.23 24.10
C THR A 135 9.27 -6.16 24.61
N ARG A 136 9.07 -6.03 25.93
CA ARG A 136 7.73 -5.93 26.53
C ARG A 136 7.06 -4.59 26.19
N PHE A 137 7.81 -3.48 26.20
CA PHE A 137 7.29 -2.17 25.80
C PHE A 137 6.98 -2.09 24.30
N THR A 138 7.82 -2.66 23.44
CA THR A 138 7.54 -2.71 22.00
C THR A 138 6.32 -3.55 21.66
N SER A 139 6.01 -4.60 22.42
CA SER A 139 4.77 -5.36 22.26
C SER A 139 3.50 -4.58 22.62
N ALA A 140 3.62 -3.56 23.46
CA ALA A 140 2.52 -2.67 23.83
C ALA A 140 2.28 -1.55 22.81
N VAL A 141 3.25 -1.28 21.93
CA VAL A 141 3.10 -0.29 20.85
C VAL A 141 2.28 -0.90 19.71
N PRO A 142 1.22 -0.23 19.23
CA PRO A 142 0.43 -0.74 18.10
C PRO A 142 1.30 -0.86 16.85
N ALA A 143 1.13 -1.95 16.12
CA ALA A 143 1.85 -2.21 14.86
C ALA A 143 1.48 -1.21 13.74
N GLY A 144 0.38 -0.47 13.89
CA GLY A 144 -0.08 0.54 12.94
C GLY A 144 -0.97 1.59 13.58
N LEU A 145 -0.93 2.80 13.02
CA LEU A 145 -1.75 3.93 13.46
C LEU A 145 -3.19 3.85 12.94
N PHE A 146 -3.42 3.12 11.85
CA PHE A 146 -4.68 3.08 11.12
C PHE A 146 -5.24 1.67 11.00
N ASP A 147 -6.57 1.58 10.96
CA ASP A 147 -7.32 0.36 10.73
C ASP A 147 -7.34 0.02 9.23
N ASN A 148 -6.76 -1.11 8.85
CA ASN A 148 -6.69 -1.58 7.46
C ASN A 148 -7.93 -2.35 7.00
N ALA A 149 -8.86 -2.69 7.90
CA ALA A 149 -10.06 -3.46 7.54
C ALA A 149 -10.95 -2.79 6.46
N PRO A 150 -11.09 -1.44 6.41
CA PRO A 150 -11.82 -0.79 5.32
C PRO A 150 -11.13 -0.94 3.97
N ILE A 151 -9.79 -0.94 3.99
CA ILE A 151 -8.94 -1.09 2.81
C ILE A 151 -9.03 -2.51 2.27
N GLU A 152 -8.92 -3.50 3.15
CA GLU A 152 -9.04 -4.91 2.79
C GLU A 152 -10.40 -5.20 2.13
N ARG A 153 -11.49 -4.68 2.71
CA ARG A 153 -12.83 -4.82 2.12
C ARG A 153 -12.93 -4.20 0.75
N PHE A 154 -12.42 -2.99 0.59
CA PHE A 154 -12.37 -2.32 -0.71
C PHE A 154 -11.62 -3.15 -1.76
N LEU A 155 -10.45 -3.70 -1.42
CA LEU A 155 -9.67 -4.53 -2.35
C LEU A 155 -10.31 -5.89 -2.67
N ARG A 156 -11.24 -6.37 -1.83
CA ARG A 156 -12.03 -7.58 -2.13
C ARG A 156 -13.19 -7.32 -3.08
N GLU A 157 -13.62 -6.07 -3.21
CA GLU A 157 -14.73 -5.63 -4.07
C GLU A 157 -14.23 -5.19 -5.46
N VAL A 158 -12.93 -4.97 -5.63
CA VAL A 158 -12.26 -4.61 -6.88
C VAL A 158 -11.77 -5.85 -7.61
#